data_3eea2cb65461dec07b4c9f60f099881a
#
_entry.id   3eea2cb65461dec07b4c9f60f099881a
#
_cell.length_a   1.000
_cell.length_b   1.000
_cell.length_c   1.000
_cell.angle_alpha   90.00
_cell.angle_beta   90.00
_cell.angle_gamma   90.00
#
_symmetry.space_group_name_H-M   'P 1'
#
loop_
_entity.id
_entity.type
_entity.pdbx_description
1 polymer ?
#
loop_
_entity_poly.entity_id
_entity_poly.type
_entity_poly.pdbx_seq_one_letter_code
_entity_poly.pdbx_strand_id
1 'polypeptide(L)'
;MKKNRNIPFGYTMKKGEIIAEPTESQAVKDIFKLYLDGKSMSEIARQMSISQISYNGITFDWNKNMVKRILENEKYLGKDGYPVLIDNETFNHANARKKSKATSVNEISEELKIIRNLSYCTECGHRLSRIGGNTQTDKWDCRNIECSRFNYRLTDNMIKDILLHI
;
A
#
# COMPACT_ATOMS: atom_id res chain seq x y z
N MET A 1 11.01 -23.34 3.23
CA MET A 1 9.80 -23.40 2.39
C MET A 1 8.81 -22.35 2.85
N LYS A 2 8.37 -21.42 2.01
CA LYS A 2 7.27 -20.51 2.34
C LYS A 2 5.98 -21.31 2.41
N LYS A 3 5.42 -21.51 3.60
CA LYS A 3 4.06 -22.06 3.75
C LYS A 3 3.08 -20.98 3.26
N ASN A 4 2.48 -21.17 2.08
CA ASN A 4 1.32 -20.39 1.69
C ASN A 4 0.18 -20.74 2.66
N ARG A 5 -0.23 -19.79 3.47
CA ARG A 5 -1.33 -19.96 4.40
C ARG A 5 -2.64 -19.83 3.66
N ASN A 6 -3.39 -20.92 3.51
CA ASN A 6 -4.70 -20.93 2.87
C ASN A 6 -5.80 -20.32 3.75
N ILE A 7 -5.61 -20.32 5.08
CA ILE A 7 -6.55 -19.77 6.07
C ILE A 7 -6.08 -18.37 6.46
N PRO A 8 -6.95 -17.34 6.46
CA PRO A 8 -6.59 -15.99 6.88
C PRO A 8 -6.02 -15.95 8.30
N PHE A 9 -5.18 -14.95 8.56
CA PHE A 9 -4.69 -14.65 9.89
C PHE A 9 -5.87 -14.40 10.84
N GLY A 10 -5.81 -14.87 12.08
CA GLY A 10 -6.92 -14.84 13.05
C GLY A 10 -7.72 -16.12 13.12
N TYR A 11 -7.48 -17.08 12.21
CA TYR A 11 -8.20 -18.35 12.17
C TYR A 11 -7.28 -19.55 12.04
N THR A 12 -7.78 -20.67 12.51
CA THR A 12 -7.14 -21.98 12.35
C THR A 12 -8.20 -23.04 12.01
N MET A 13 -7.76 -24.20 11.51
CA MET A 13 -8.64 -25.33 11.27
C MET A 13 -8.45 -26.37 12.37
N LYS A 14 -9.55 -26.81 12.99
CA LYS A 14 -9.56 -27.89 13.98
C LYS A 14 -10.69 -28.86 13.65
N LYS A 15 -10.36 -30.13 13.49
CA LYS A 15 -11.32 -31.22 13.15
C LYS A 15 -12.19 -30.90 11.90
N GLY A 16 -11.63 -30.23 10.90
CA GLY A 16 -12.36 -29.86 9.67
C GLY A 16 -13.18 -28.56 9.75
N GLU A 17 -13.25 -27.92 10.92
CA GLU A 17 -13.97 -26.67 11.14
C GLU A 17 -13.00 -25.48 11.26
N ILE A 18 -13.40 -24.34 10.70
CA ILE A 18 -12.65 -23.09 10.84
C ILE A 18 -13.08 -22.43 12.16
N ILE A 19 -12.10 -22.22 13.03
CA ILE A 19 -12.31 -21.56 14.33
C ILE A 19 -11.39 -20.35 14.47
N ALA A 20 -11.76 -19.43 15.36
CA ALA A 20 -10.88 -18.32 15.74
C ALA A 20 -9.64 -18.87 16.49
N GLU A 21 -8.44 -18.44 16.06
CA GLU A 21 -7.22 -18.70 16.82
C GLU A 21 -7.09 -17.60 17.89
N PRO A 22 -6.99 -17.94 19.20
CA PRO A 22 -7.12 -16.94 20.26
C PRO A 22 -6.14 -15.77 20.15
N THR A 23 -4.85 -16.05 19.95
CA THR A 23 -3.79 -15.03 19.89
C THR A 23 -3.94 -14.16 18.63
N GLU A 24 -4.12 -14.80 17.48
CA GLU A 24 -4.22 -14.08 16.21
C GLU A 24 -5.53 -13.30 16.07
N SER A 25 -6.65 -13.85 16.57
CA SER A 25 -7.94 -13.17 16.55
C SER A 25 -7.94 -11.92 17.43
N GLN A 26 -7.25 -11.97 18.58
CA GLN A 26 -7.05 -10.78 19.41
C GLN A 26 -6.20 -9.75 18.67
N ALA A 27 -5.12 -10.18 18.03
CA ALA A 27 -4.28 -9.28 17.23
C ALA A 27 -5.05 -8.63 16.07
N VAL A 28 -5.99 -9.33 15.42
CA VAL A 28 -6.88 -8.74 14.41
C VAL A 28 -7.70 -7.60 15.01
N LYS A 29 -8.33 -7.81 16.17
CA LYS A 29 -9.12 -6.78 16.88
C LYS A 29 -8.26 -5.57 17.25
N ASP A 30 -7.05 -5.81 17.76
CA ASP A 30 -6.10 -4.76 18.14
C ASP A 30 -5.66 -3.93 16.92
N ILE A 31 -5.43 -4.56 15.77
CA ILE A 31 -5.10 -3.88 14.51
C ILE A 31 -6.22 -2.93 14.08
N PHE A 32 -7.49 -3.37 14.11
CA PHE A 32 -8.63 -2.52 13.79
C PHE A 32 -8.75 -1.35 14.77
N LYS A 33 -8.64 -1.62 16.08
CA LYS A 33 -8.68 -0.59 17.12
C LYS A 33 -7.57 0.45 16.92
N LEU A 34 -6.32 0.03 16.82
CA LEU A 34 -5.17 0.92 16.61
C LEU A 34 -5.31 1.75 15.33
N TYR A 35 -5.86 1.15 14.28
CA TYR A 35 -6.11 1.87 13.04
C TYR A 35 -7.18 2.94 13.21
N LEU A 36 -8.27 2.67 13.90
CA LEU A 36 -9.34 3.63 14.21
C LEU A 36 -8.86 4.72 15.18
N ASP A 37 -8.00 4.38 16.13
CA ASP A 37 -7.35 5.33 17.07
C ASP A 37 -6.34 6.28 16.38
N GLY A 38 -6.16 6.17 15.06
CA GLY A 38 -5.37 7.15 14.32
C GLY A 38 -4.02 6.66 13.81
N LYS A 39 -3.52 5.52 14.26
CA LYS A 39 -2.20 5.02 13.84
C LYS A 39 -2.14 4.73 12.35
N SER A 40 -0.96 4.88 11.78
CA SER A 40 -0.68 4.46 10.40
C SER A 40 -0.47 2.95 10.31
N MET A 41 -0.71 2.37 9.13
CA MET A 41 -0.46 0.93 8.90
C MET A 41 1.00 0.53 9.17
N SER A 42 1.95 1.45 8.97
CA SER A 42 3.38 1.20 9.25
C SER A 42 3.68 1.17 10.74
N GLU A 43 3.08 2.04 11.54
CA GLU A 43 3.20 2.04 13.01
C GLU A 43 2.57 0.79 13.61
N ILE A 44 1.39 0.39 13.10
CA ILE A 44 0.71 -0.85 13.52
C ILE A 44 1.60 -2.06 13.22
N ALA A 45 2.16 -2.14 12.01
CA ALA A 45 3.06 -3.22 11.64
C ALA A 45 4.27 -3.30 12.58
N ARG A 46 4.88 -2.16 12.92
CA ARG A 46 5.99 -2.11 13.89
C ARG A 46 5.56 -2.62 15.27
N GLN A 47 4.36 -2.26 15.75
CA GLN A 47 3.85 -2.76 17.04
C GLN A 47 3.62 -4.27 17.02
N MET A 48 3.04 -4.80 15.93
CA MET A 48 2.85 -6.26 15.78
C MET A 48 4.18 -7.02 15.76
N SER A 49 5.23 -6.47 15.12
CA SER A 49 6.57 -7.06 15.17
C SER A 49 7.14 -7.11 16.58
N ILE A 50 6.96 -6.05 17.38
CA ILE A 50 7.41 -5.98 18.77
C ILE A 50 6.64 -6.98 19.66
N SER A 51 5.35 -7.19 19.40
CA SER A 51 4.50 -8.13 20.16
C SER A 51 4.84 -9.59 19.92
N GLN A 52 5.83 -9.90 19.07
CA GLN A 52 6.29 -11.26 18.76
C GLN A 52 5.16 -12.20 18.30
N ILE A 53 4.16 -11.64 17.60
CA ILE A 53 3.08 -12.43 17.00
C ILE A 53 3.49 -12.76 15.56
N SER A 54 3.63 -14.05 15.26
CA SER A 54 3.99 -14.49 13.91
C SER A 54 2.81 -14.36 12.96
N TYR A 55 3.00 -13.71 11.80
CA TYR A 55 1.95 -13.56 10.78
C TYR A 55 1.58 -14.87 10.07
N ASN A 56 2.54 -15.76 9.89
CA ASN A 56 2.36 -17.01 9.12
C ASN A 56 3.02 -18.23 9.79
N GLY A 57 3.29 -18.17 11.10
CA GLY A 57 4.01 -19.19 11.85
C GLY A 57 5.53 -19.19 11.60
N ILE A 58 6.06 -18.26 10.81
CA ILE A 58 7.48 -18.21 10.43
C ILE A 58 8.08 -16.83 10.65
N THR A 59 7.39 -15.74 10.21
CA THR A 59 7.92 -14.38 10.30
C THR A 59 7.25 -13.58 11.39
N PHE A 60 8.06 -12.87 12.15
CA PHE A 60 7.64 -11.86 13.11
C PHE A 60 7.77 -10.45 12.55
N ASP A 61 8.34 -10.31 11.34
CA ASP A 61 8.49 -9.03 10.67
C ASP A 61 7.20 -8.67 9.92
N TRP A 62 6.43 -7.80 10.54
CA TRP A 62 5.22 -7.26 9.94
C TRP A 62 5.53 -6.08 9.02
N ASN A 63 4.73 -5.92 7.98
CA ASN A 63 4.79 -4.77 7.10
C ASN A 63 3.39 -4.19 6.84
N LYS A 64 3.35 -2.96 6.31
CA LYS A 64 2.10 -2.24 6.04
C LYS A 64 1.11 -3.02 5.15
N ASN A 65 1.60 -3.89 4.26
CA ASN A 65 0.73 -4.65 3.36
C ASN A 65 0.03 -5.81 4.09
N MET A 66 0.66 -6.38 5.12
CA MET A 66 0.01 -7.37 5.99
C MET A 66 -1.14 -6.74 6.77
N VAL A 67 -0.91 -5.56 7.37
CA VAL A 67 -1.96 -4.78 8.05
C VAL A 67 -3.07 -4.40 7.07
N LYS A 68 -2.73 -3.92 5.87
CA LYS A 68 -3.71 -3.59 4.82
C LYS A 68 -4.59 -4.79 4.48
N ARG A 69 -4.01 -5.98 4.25
CA ARG A 69 -4.77 -7.21 3.95
C ARG A 69 -5.73 -7.60 5.07
N ILE A 70 -5.35 -7.38 6.33
CA ILE A 70 -6.24 -7.63 7.48
C ILE A 70 -7.41 -6.65 7.46
N LEU A 71 -7.16 -5.35 7.31
CA LEU A 71 -8.21 -4.32 7.28
C LEU A 71 -9.19 -4.46 6.10
N GLU A 72 -8.80 -5.16 5.03
CA GLU A 72 -9.61 -5.37 3.82
C GLU A 72 -10.31 -6.73 3.77
N ASN A 73 -10.02 -7.64 4.68
CA ASN A 73 -10.52 -9.01 4.60
C ASN A 73 -11.93 -9.14 5.19
N GLU A 74 -12.92 -9.26 4.32
CA GLU A 74 -14.33 -9.39 4.69
C GLU A 74 -14.69 -10.71 5.40
N LYS A 75 -13.80 -11.70 5.42
CA LYS A 75 -14.03 -12.94 6.19
C LYS A 75 -14.14 -12.69 7.68
N TYR A 76 -13.58 -11.59 8.18
CA TYR A 76 -13.72 -11.20 9.60
C TYR A 76 -15.15 -10.80 9.98
N LEU A 77 -16.01 -10.54 8.99
CA LEU A 77 -17.44 -10.28 9.17
C LEU A 77 -18.29 -11.55 9.25
N GLY A 78 -17.67 -12.74 9.22
CA GLY A 78 -18.40 -14.00 9.22
C GLY A 78 -18.78 -14.53 7.84
N LYS A 79 -18.18 -14.00 6.75
CA LYS A 79 -18.43 -14.48 5.39
C LYS A 79 -17.77 -15.84 5.17
N ASP A 80 -18.27 -16.60 4.21
CA ASP A 80 -17.73 -17.89 3.75
C ASP A 80 -17.58 -18.95 4.89
N GLY A 81 -18.45 -18.92 5.91
CA GLY A 81 -18.40 -19.84 7.04
C GLY A 81 -17.33 -19.56 8.09
N TYR A 82 -16.68 -18.40 8.03
CA TYR A 82 -15.73 -17.98 9.05
C TYR A 82 -16.45 -17.41 10.28
N PRO A 83 -15.98 -17.65 11.51
CA PRO A 83 -16.49 -16.98 12.71
C PRO A 83 -16.32 -15.45 12.62
N VAL A 84 -17.28 -14.69 13.13
CA VAL A 84 -17.21 -13.24 13.21
C VAL A 84 -16.11 -12.82 14.19
N LEU A 85 -15.16 -11.99 13.76
CA LEU A 85 -14.13 -11.38 14.61
C LEU A 85 -14.33 -9.87 14.78
N ILE A 86 -14.85 -9.23 13.75
CA ILE A 86 -15.05 -7.77 13.68
C ILE A 86 -16.51 -7.51 13.29
N ASP A 87 -17.15 -6.56 13.92
CA ASP A 87 -18.49 -6.12 13.55
C ASP A 87 -18.47 -5.25 12.29
N ASN A 88 -19.63 -5.13 11.65
CA ASN A 88 -19.79 -4.37 10.41
C ASN A 88 -19.46 -2.89 10.56
N GLU A 89 -19.78 -2.28 11.71
CA GLU A 89 -19.55 -0.86 11.96
C GLU A 89 -18.04 -0.56 12.00
N THR A 90 -17.29 -1.30 12.83
CA THR A 90 -15.82 -1.22 12.95
C THR A 90 -15.14 -1.43 11.61
N PHE A 91 -15.56 -2.42 10.84
CA PHE A 91 -15.00 -2.71 9.52
C PHE A 91 -15.26 -1.57 8.52
N ASN A 92 -16.49 -1.05 8.48
CA ASN A 92 -16.87 0.04 7.58
C ASN A 92 -16.14 1.33 7.92
N HIS A 93 -16.02 1.69 9.21
CA HIS A 93 -15.28 2.86 9.67
C HIS A 93 -13.79 2.78 9.28
N ALA A 94 -13.16 1.61 9.46
CA ALA A 94 -11.77 1.41 9.06
C ALA A 94 -11.59 1.58 7.53
N ASN A 95 -12.50 1.04 6.72
CA ASN A 95 -12.44 1.18 5.27
C ASN A 95 -12.77 2.60 4.77
N ALA A 96 -13.71 3.30 5.41
CA ALA A 96 -14.01 4.70 5.12
C ALA A 96 -12.78 5.60 5.39
N ARG A 97 -12.12 5.41 6.55
CA ARG A 97 -10.87 6.11 6.87
C ARG A 97 -9.76 5.81 5.86
N LYS A 98 -9.64 4.56 5.41
CA LYS A 98 -8.66 4.19 4.38
C LYS A 98 -8.93 4.93 3.07
N LYS A 99 -10.19 5.01 2.63
CA LYS A 99 -10.61 5.73 1.42
C LYS A 99 -10.31 7.22 1.54
N SER A 100 -10.61 7.86 2.67
CA SER A 100 -10.35 9.29 2.88
C SER A 100 -8.86 9.63 2.81
N LYS A 101 -7.98 8.72 3.29
CA LYS A 101 -6.53 8.89 3.16
C LYS A 101 -6.00 8.60 1.75
N ALA A 102 -6.70 7.80 0.96
CA ALA A 102 -6.31 7.46 -0.42
C ALA A 102 -6.65 8.57 -1.44
N THR A 103 -7.56 9.48 -1.10
CA THR A 103 -7.99 10.60 -1.97
C THR A 103 -6.91 11.66 -2.19
N SER A 104 -5.75 11.58 -1.55
CA SER A 104 -4.59 12.40 -1.86
C SER A 104 -3.66 11.77 -2.93
N VAL A 105 -4.18 10.92 -3.79
CA VAL A 105 -3.49 10.64 -5.05
C VAL A 105 -3.55 11.93 -5.85
N ASN A 106 -2.41 12.61 -5.97
CA ASN A 106 -2.27 13.71 -6.91
C ASN A 106 -2.70 13.18 -8.28
N GLU A 107 -3.93 13.49 -8.69
CA GLU A 107 -4.35 13.26 -10.07
C GLU A 107 -3.39 14.07 -10.92
N ILE A 108 -2.58 13.36 -11.68
CA ILE A 108 -1.69 13.99 -12.66
C ILE A 108 -2.61 14.77 -13.58
N SER A 109 -2.45 16.11 -13.66
CA SER A 109 -3.28 16.94 -14.52
C SER A 109 -3.26 16.41 -15.96
N GLU A 110 -4.31 16.65 -16.73
CA GLU A 110 -4.37 16.20 -18.13
C GLU A 110 -3.20 16.74 -18.94
N GLU A 111 -2.77 17.98 -18.67
CA GLU A 111 -1.56 18.56 -19.25
C GLU A 111 -0.32 17.70 -19.00
N LEU A 112 -0.11 17.26 -17.76
CA LEU A 112 1.04 16.40 -17.41
C LEU A 112 0.93 15.00 -18.01
N LYS A 113 -0.28 14.50 -18.26
CA LYS A 113 -0.49 13.26 -19.01
C LYS A 113 -0.07 13.40 -20.47
N ILE A 114 -0.43 14.51 -21.10
CA ILE A 114 -0.01 14.83 -22.47
C ILE A 114 1.52 14.95 -22.54
N ILE A 115 2.11 15.74 -21.65
CA ILE A 115 3.57 15.92 -21.55
C ILE A 115 4.26 14.55 -21.40
N ARG A 116 3.75 13.69 -20.51
CA ARG A 116 4.30 12.34 -20.32
C ARG A 116 4.29 11.50 -21.59
N ASN A 117 3.28 11.67 -22.43
CA ASN A 117 3.16 10.90 -23.66
C ASN A 117 4.08 11.40 -24.77
N LEU A 118 4.45 12.68 -24.76
CA LEU A 118 5.25 13.35 -25.77
C LEU A 118 6.74 13.50 -25.39
N SER A 119 7.12 13.21 -24.14
CA SER A 119 8.48 13.45 -23.65
C SER A 119 9.37 12.22 -23.79
N TYR A 120 10.42 12.34 -24.60
CA TYR A 120 11.41 11.31 -24.86
C TYR A 120 12.82 11.83 -24.60
N CYS A 121 13.71 10.94 -24.19
CA CYS A 121 15.12 11.25 -24.04
C CYS A 121 15.76 11.44 -25.40
N THR A 122 16.43 12.56 -25.63
CA THR A 122 17.09 12.89 -26.90
C THR A 122 18.31 12.01 -27.19
N GLU A 123 18.92 11.40 -26.17
CA GLU A 123 20.10 10.55 -26.32
C GLU A 123 19.72 9.09 -26.68
N CYS A 124 18.73 8.51 -26.01
CA CYS A 124 18.43 7.08 -26.14
C CYS A 124 17.01 6.78 -26.63
N GLY A 125 16.18 7.79 -26.89
CA GLY A 125 14.81 7.62 -27.36
C GLY A 125 13.83 7.03 -26.36
N HIS A 126 14.26 6.67 -25.13
CA HIS A 126 13.35 6.16 -24.11
C HIS A 126 12.43 7.26 -23.60
N ARG A 127 11.20 6.88 -23.27
CA ARG A 127 10.23 7.80 -22.67
C ARG A 127 10.74 8.30 -21.32
N LEU A 128 10.63 9.61 -21.09
CA LEU A 128 10.95 10.18 -19.79
C LEU A 128 9.93 9.75 -18.72
N SER A 129 10.41 9.51 -17.52
CA SER A 129 9.60 9.14 -16.36
C SER A 129 9.51 10.31 -15.40
N ARG A 130 8.26 10.70 -15.02
CA ARG A 130 8.05 11.67 -13.96
C ARG A 130 8.27 11.04 -12.60
N ILE A 131 9.16 11.60 -11.83
CA ILE A 131 9.42 11.21 -10.45
C ILE A 131 8.69 12.22 -9.58
N GLY A 132 7.50 11.84 -9.10
CA GLY A 132 6.73 12.60 -8.11
C GLY A 132 7.04 12.07 -6.72
N GLY A 133 7.15 12.96 -5.75
CA GLY A 133 7.33 12.62 -4.34
C GLY A 133 6.90 13.78 -3.45
N ASN A 134 6.85 13.55 -2.13
CA ASN A 134 6.51 14.55 -1.11
C ASN A 134 7.53 15.70 -0.98
N THR A 135 8.50 15.80 -1.88
CA THR A 135 9.52 16.84 -1.90
C THR A 135 9.25 17.81 -3.04
N GLN A 136 9.38 19.06 -2.77
CA GLN A 136 8.97 20.29 -3.44
C GLN A 136 9.22 20.46 -4.95
N THR A 137 9.79 19.48 -5.65
CA THR A 137 9.99 19.56 -7.10
C THR A 137 9.79 18.23 -7.78
N ASP A 138 8.69 18.11 -8.51
CA ASP A 138 8.50 17.01 -9.45
C ASP A 138 9.57 17.07 -10.54
N LYS A 139 10.15 15.94 -10.86
CA LYS A 139 11.29 15.83 -11.78
C LYS A 139 11.00 14.81 -12.87
N TRP A 140 11.52 15.05 -14.05
CA TRP A 140 11.51 14.13 -15.17
C TRP A 140 12.91 13.60 -15.41
N ASP A 141 13.03 12.30 -15.64
CA ASP A 141 14.31 11.62 -15.78
C ASP A 141 14.24 10.49 -16.79
N CYS A 142 15.36 10.23 -17.47
CA CYS A 142 15.54 9.03 -18.26
C CYS A 142 15.95 7.87 -17.34
N ARG A 143 15.13 6.83 -17.28
CA ARG A 143 15.40 5.64 -16.44
C ARG A 143 16.17 4.53 -17.16
N ASN A 144 16.61 4.76 -18.38
CA ASN A 144 17.49 3.81 -19.04
C ASN A 144 18.89 3.91 -18.44
N ILE A 145 19.34 2.84 -17.78
CA ILE A 145 20.64 2.75 -17.08
C ILE A 145 21.83 2.89 -18.04
N GLU A 146 21.62 2.55 -19.30
CA GLU A 146 22.68 2.67 -20.34
C GLU A 146 22.75 4.07 -20.95
N CYS A 147 21.85 5.00 -20.53
CA CYS A 147 21.81 6.34 -21.08
C CYS A 147 22.81 7.27 -20.39
N SER A 148 23.64 7.95 -21.18
CA SER A 148 24.60 8.96 -20.68
C SER A 148 23.97 10.13 -19.93
N ARG A 149 22.68 10.42 -20.17
CA ARG A 149 21.89 11.46 -19.49
C ARG A 149 21.14 11.00 -18.26
N PHE A 150 21.40 9.84 -17.74
CA PHE A 150 20.72 9.27 -16.56
C PHE A 150 20.61 10.23 -15.36
N ASN A 151 21.50 11.20 -15.23
CA ASN A 151 21.52 12.18 -14.13
C ASN A 151 20.97 13.57 -14.49
N TYR A 152 20.45 13.78 -15.70
CA TYR A 152 19.94 15.08 -16.11
C TYR A 152 18.45 15.18 -15.80
N ARG A 153 18.09 15.98 -14.81
CA ARG A 153 16.72 16.10 -14.30
C ARG A 153 16.07 17.40 -14.76
N LEU A 154 14.90 17.28 -15.39
CA LEU A 154 14.04 18.40 -15.76
C LEU A 154 12.91 18.55 -14.74
N THR A 155 12.56 19.79 -14.38
CA THR A 155 11.36 20.05 -13.55
C THR A 155 10.11 20.16 -14.43
N ASP A 156 8.91 20.04 -13.83
CA ASP A 156 7.64 20.24 -14.54
C ASP A 156 7.60 21.61 -15.26
N ASN A 157 8.10 22.67 -14.60
CA ASN A 157 8.13 24.00 -15.18
C ASN A 157 9.07 24.10 -16.38
N MET A 158 10.27 23.52 -16.28
CA MET A 158 11.23 23.51 -17.41
C MET A 158 10.64 22.80 -18.64
N ILE A 159 9.93 21.70 -18.47
CA ILE A 159 9.30 21.01 -19.60
C ILE A 159 8.15 21.83 -20.17
N LYS A 160 7.32 22.46 -19.32
CA LYS A 160 6.25 23.36 -19.78
C LYS A 160 6.81 24.52 -20.57
N ASP A 161 7.86 25.15 -20.07
CA ASP A 161 8.52 26.27 -20.75
C ASP A 161 9.07 25.88 -22.14
N ILE A 162 9.69 24.70 -22.24
CA ILE A 162 10.18 24.17 -23.53
C ILE A 162 9.02 23.97 -24.51
N LEU A 163 7.89 23.44 -24.06
CA LEU A 163 6.74 23.17 -24.93
C LEU A 163 5.98 24.43 -25.35
N LEU A 164 6.07 25.52 -24.59
CA LEU A 164 5.44 26.80 -24.91
C LEU A 164 6.26 27.62 -25.92
N HIS A 165 7.50 27.26 -26.19
CA HIS A 165 8.41 27.97 -27.08
C HIS A 165 8.69 27.19 -28.38
N ILE A 166 7.94 26.12 -28.66
CA ILE A 166 7.90 25.38 -29.92
C ILE A 166 6.67 25.81 -30.73
#